data_e8b9afd4498cebed884240f35526baa6
#
_entry.id   e8b9afd4498cebed884240f35526baa6
#
_cell.length_a   1.000
_cell.length_b   1.000
_cell.length_c   1.000
_cell.angle_alpha   90.00
_cell.angle_beta   90.00
_cell.angle_gamma   90.00
#
_symmetry.space_group_name_H-M   'P 1'
#
loop_
_entity.id
_entity.type
_entity.pdbx_description
1 polymer ?
#
loop_
_entity_poly.entity_id
_entity_poly.type
_entity_poly.pdbx_seq_one_letter_code
_entity_poly.pdbx_strand_id
1 'polypeptide(L)'
;MFQFANPHILWLLLAIPAMAVTLIAMSQLRKRNLAKFGNIAILRALMPDISLWRVRIKSVLFLTAATAVIFAAARPQFGSKLKEQTSQGIEMMLVVDISNSMLAEDFAPNRLDRTRYAIDKLFASLDQDRVGLVVFAGEAKVQLPITTDYRMARSFVKRIAPTLVSVQGTEIGQALNLASLSFSQNRDAGRVMILITDGETHDSSALDAAKRAAEQGIKIFAIGIGTPEGAPVKVDGEFIKDENDEMVVSRLNEELLQQITAATGGGYIRATNAAFGLEEIVAEIEKLEKGELTTLRFEEYNEQFQWVLAVAAVLLVLESLLLARRNPRLKRFNIFRQ
;
A
#
# COMPACT_ATOMS: atom_id res chain seq x y z
N MET A 1 14.90 0.96 -9.92
CA MET A 1 14.79 1.72 -11.16
C MET A 1 15.39 3.10 -10.91
N PHE A 2 16.12 3.71 -11.87
CA PHE A 2 16.68 5.05 -11.74
C PHE A 2 15.71 6.07 -12.31
N GLN A 3 15.44 7.15 -11.59
CA GLN A 3 14.61 8.25 -12.06
C GLN A 3 15.01 9.58 -11.41
N PHE A 4 14.54 10.68 -11.98
CA PHE A 4 14.68 12.00 -11.38
C PHE A 4 13.32 12.46 -10.81
N ALA A 5 13.33 13.02 -9.60
CA ALA A 5 12.11 13.60 -9.02
C ALA A 5 11.61 14.80 -9.85
N ASN A 6 12.57 15.62 -10.35
CA ASN A 6 12.27 16.83 -11.11
C ASN A 6 12.99 16.85 -12.47
N PRO A 7 12.56 16.05 -13.45
CA PRO A 7 13.27 15.91 -14.73
C PRO A 7 13.30 17.22 -15.54
N HIS A 8 12.32 18.09 -15.37
CA HIS A 8 12.26 19.39 -16.04
C HIS A 8 13.41 20.34 -15.66
N ILE A 9 14.04 20.17 -14.47
CA ILE A 9 15.21 20.97 -14.08
C ILE A 9 16.42 20.67 -14.98
N LEU A 10 16.49 19.48 -15.60
CA LEU A 10 17.57 19.13 -16.51
C LEU A 10 17.63 20.05 -17.76
N TRP A 11 16.54 20.73 -18.12
CA TRP A 11 16.56 21.75 -19.16
C TRP A 11 17.54 22.89 -18.86
N LEU A 12 17.84 23.17 -17.58
CA LEU A 12 18.86 24.14 -17.19
C LEU A 12 20.28 23.75 -17.64
N LEU A 13 20.52 22.50 -18.02
CA LEU A 13 21.78 22.08 -18.61
C LEU A 13 22.07 22.85 -19.92
N LEU A 14 21.06 23.32 -20.63
CA LEU A 14 21.21 24.18 -21.80
C LEU A 14 21.87 25.54 -21.48
N ALA A 15 21.82 25.98 -20.22
CA ALA A 15 22.51 27.19 -19.78
C ALA A 15 24.03 27.00 -19.68
N ILE A 16 24.53 25.76 -19.49
CA ILE A 16 25.96 25.47 -19.35
C ILE A 16 26.74 25.87 -20.60
N PRO A 17 26.38 25.46 -21.84
CA PRO A 17 27.04 25.91 -23.04
C PRO A 17 26.93 27.44 -23.23
N ALA A 18 25.81 28.06 -22.90
CA ALA A 18 25.68 29.53 -22.94
C ALA A 18 26.66 30.20 -21.97
N MET A 19 26.82 29.71 -20.74
CA MET A 19 27.81 30.17 -19.77
C MET A 19 29.26 29.97 -20.30
N ALA A 20 29.54 28.82 -20.92
CA ALA A 20 30.84 28.54 -21.50
C ALA A 20 31.17 29.56 -22.62
N VAL A 21 30.22 29.83 -23.51
CA VAL A 21 30.37 30.82 -24.58
C VAL A 21 30.62 32.21 -24.00
N THR A 22 29.88 32.62 -22.96
CA THR A 22 30.09 33.93 -22.31
C THR A 22 31.47 34.04 -21.66
N LEU A 23 31.96 33.02 -20.99
CA LEU A 23 33.30 32.95 -20.40
C LEU A 23 34.41 33.06 -21.49
N ILE A 24 34.24 32.36 -22.63
CA ILE A 24 35.15 32.48 -23.77
C ILE A 24 35.11 33.86 -24.38
N ALA A 25 33.93 34.45 -24.62
CA ALA A 25 33.77 35.79 -25.15
C ALA A 25 34.44 36.83 -24.25
N MET A 26 34.19 36.73 -22.92
CA MET A 26 34.85 37.63 -21.94
C MET A 26 36.39 37.47 -21.99
N SER A 27 36.89 36.27 -22.12
CA SER A 27 38.32 36.01 -22.25
C SER A 27 38.91 36.67 -23.53
N GLN A 28 38.19 36.58 -24.65
CA GLN A 28 38.60 37.17 -25.92
C GLN A 28 38.51 38.72 -25.85
N LEU A 29 37.46 39.26 -25.26
CA LEU A 29 37.31 40.71 -25.04
C LEU A 29 38.46 41.29 -24.19
N ARG A 30 38.81 40.57 -23.09
CA ARG A 30 39.98 40.95 -22.27
C ARG A 30 41.27 40.97 -23.07
N LYS A 31 41.49 39.94 -23.92
CA LYS A 31 42.69 39.92 -24.81
C LYS A 31 42.69 41.11 -25.80
N ARG A 32 41.55 41.39 -26.43
CA ARG A 32 41.39 42.51 -27.37
C ARG A 32 41.61 43.86 -26.68
N ASN A 33 41.07 44.02 -25.46
CA ASN A 33 41.27 45.26 -24.71
C ASN A 33 42.75 45.42 -24.29
N LEU A 34 43.41 44.37 -23.84
CA LEU A 34 44.83 44.41 -23.54
C LEU A 34 45.69 44.77 -24.77
N ALA A 35 45.32 44.26 -25.96
CA ALA A 35 46.02 44.55 -27.21
C ALA A 35 45.92 46.05 -27.62
N LYS A 36 44.90 46.78 -27.14
CA LYS A 36 44.77 48.26 -27.34
C LYS A 36 45.76 49.06 -26.53
N PHE A 37 46.31 48.51 -25.45
CA PHE A 37 47.30 49.17 -24.61
C PHE A 37 48.75 48.96 -25.02
N GLY A 38 48.98 48.09 -26.00
CA GLY A 38 50.35 47.86 -26.52
C GLY A 38 50.63 46.39 -26.86
N ASN A 39 51.92 46.09 -27.10
CA ASN A 39 52.33 44.72 -27.46
C ASN A 39 52.03 43.71 -26.30
N ILE A 40 51.22 42.72 -26.62
CA ILE A 40 50.78 41.69 -25.65
C ILE A 40 51.93 40.95 -25.02
N ALA A 41 53.05 40.78 -25.72
CA ALA A 41 54.25 40.11 -25.21
C ALA A 41 54.90 40.91 -24.07
N ILE A 42 54.98 42.24 -24.23
CA ILE A 42 55.53 43.18 -23.24
C ILE A 42 54.59 43.24 -22.02
N LEU A 43 53.26 43.36 -22.27
CA LEU A 43 52.28 43.36 -21.22
C LEU A 43 52.26 42.09 -20.38
N ARG A 44 52.47 40.92 -20.98
CA ARG A 44 52.67 39.65 -20.29
C ARG A 44 53.91 39.63 -19.41
N ALA A 45 55.00 40.20 -19.86
CA ALA A 45 56.24 40.28 -19.07
C ALA A 45 56.03 41.20 -17.83
N LEU A 46 55.19 42.21 -17.94
CA LEU A 46 54.82 43.11 -16.84
C LEU A 46 53.80 42.51 -15.85
N MET A 47 53.13 41.37 -16.21
CA MET A 47 52.14 40.68 -15.39
C MET A 47 52.57 39.22 -15.14
N PRO A 48 53.73 38.94 -14.48
CA PRO A 48 54.27 37.59 -14.32
C PRO A 48 53.41 36.70 -13.44
N ASP A 49 52.53 37.26 -12.63
CA ASP A 49 51.69 36.55 -11.65
C ASP A 49 50.40 35.99 -12.26
N ILE A 50 50.02 36.34 -13.47
CA ILE A 50 48.78 35.86 -14.12
C ILE A 50 49.07 34.59 -14.90
N SER A 51 48.47 33.47 -14.45
CA SER A 51 48.53 32.16 -15.14
C SER A 51 47.25 31.92 -15.95
N LEU A 52 47.38 31.89 -17.28
CA LEU A 52 46.25 31.56 -18.16
C LEU A 52 45.69 30.14 -17.94
N TRP A 53 46.53 29.21 -17.52
CA TRP A 53 46.18 27.85 -17.22
C TRP A 53 45.24 27.79 -15.97
N ARG A 54 45.58 28.53 -14.93
CA ARG A 54 44.75 28.62 -13.69
C ARG A 54 43.37 29.21 -14.00
N VAL A 55 43.29 30.25 -14.84
CA VAL A 55 42.01 30.83 -15.28
C VAL A 55 41.16 29.83 -16.01
N ARG A 56 41.76 29.00 -16.89
CA ARG A 56 41.04 27.93 -17.61
C ARG A 56 40.55 26.84 -16.64
N ILE A 57 41.37 26.35 -15.73
CA ILE A 57 40.98 25.37 -14.73
C ILE A 57 39.83 25.92 -13.88
N LYS A 58 39.92 27.18 -13.44
CA LYS A 58 38.86 27.87 -12.68
C LYS A 58 37.53 27.89 -13.43
N SER A 59 37.55 28.23 -14.72
CA SER A 59 36.34 28.20 -15.56
C SER A 59 35.76 26.79 -15.72
N VAL A 60 36.61 25.77 -15.88
CA VAL A 60 36.16 24.37 -15.98
C VAL A 60 35.56 23.90 -14.66
N LEU A 61 36.22 24.16 -13.52
CA LEU A 61 35.68 23.84 -12.19
C LEU A 61 34.33 24.50 -11.93
N PHE A 62 34.19 25.76 -12.32
CA PHE A 62 32.92 26.47 -12.17
C PHE A 62 31.80 25.84 -13.00
N LEU A 63 32.07 25.51 -14.29
CA LEU A 63 31.08 24.88 -15.15
C LEU A 63 30.71 23.47 -14.68
N THR A 64 31.69 22.68 -14.23
CA THR A 64 31.41 21.34 -13.67
C THR A 64 30.64 21.41 -12.37
N ALA A 65 30.96 22.37 -11.49
CA ALA A 65 30.19 22.60 -10.27
C ALA A 65 28.74 23.02 -10.57
N ALA A 66 28.55 23.96 -11.53
CA ALA A 66 27.22 24.36 -11.96
C ALA A 66 26.41 23.16 -12.53
N THR A 67 27.04 22.31 -13.33
CA THR A 67 26.44 21.08 -13.84
C THR A 67 26.03 20.16 -12.67
N ALA A 68 26.91 19.93 -11.70
CA ALA A 68 26.62 19.10 -10.54
C ALA A 68 25.47 19.67 -9.69
N VAL A 69 25.38 21.00 -9.52
CA VAL A 69 24.24 21.65 -8.84
C VAL A 69 22.92 21.39 -9.57
N ILE A 70 22.89 21.49 -10.91
CA ILE A 70 21.69 21.19 -11.70
C ILE A 70 21.27 19.72 -11.53
N PHE A 71 22.23 18.79 -11.57
CA PHE A 71 21.94 17.38 -11.31
C PHE A 71 21.42 17.14 -9.87
N ALA A 72 21.99 17.80 -8.87
CA ALA A 72 21.52 17.71 -7.50
C ALA A 72 20.09 18.26 -7.36
N ALA A 73 19.78 19.39 -8.01
CA ALA A 73 18.44 19.97 -8.02
C ALA A 73 17.40 19.10 -8.73
N ALA A 74 17.80 18.31 -9.75
CA ALA A 74 16.95 17.33 -10.40
C ALA A 74 16.60 16.13 -9.50
N ARG A 75 17.25 16.00 -8.31
CA ARG A 75 17.02 14.96 -7.28
C ARG A 75 17.07 13.55 -7.87
N PRO A 76 18.26 13.02 -8.18
CA PRO A 76 18.42 11.64 -8.64
C PRO A 76 17.98 10.67 -7.56
N GLN A 77 17.13 9.69 -7.92
CA GLN A 77 16.54 8.69 -7.04
C GLN A 77 16.94 7.30 -7.50
N PHE A 78 17.42 6.49 -6.56
CA PHE A 78 17.81 5.10 -6.81
C PHE A 78 17.02 4.14 -5.93
N GLY A 79 16.33 3.17 -6.57
CA GLY A 79 15.61 2.11 -5.89
C GLY A 79 14.40 2.61 -5.10
N SER A 80 13.61 1.68 -4.59
CA SER A 80 12.54 1.92 -3.63
C SER A 80 12.97 1.35 -2.29
N LYS A 81 12.79 2.10 -1.22
CA LYS A 81 12.87 1.57 0.14
C LYS A 81 11.50 1.07 0.54
N LEU A 82 11.45 -0.17 1.01
CA LEU A 82 10.31 -0.67 1.76
C LEU A 82 10.32 0.02 3.12
N LYS A 83 9.29 0.80 3.40
CA LYS A 83 9.07 1.35 4.73
C LYS A 83 8.04 0.47 5.43
N GLU A 84 8.43 -0.11 6.54
CA GLU A 84 7.50 -0.75 7.44
C GLU A 84 6.67 0.34 8.12
N GLN A 85 5.39 0.38 7.80
CA GLN A 85 4.44 1.23 8.49
C GLN A 85 3.69 0.35 9.48
N THR A 86 3.95 0.52 10.75
CA THR A 86 3.15 -0.06 11.84
C THR A 86 1.90 0.79 12.02
N SER A 87 0.74 0.16 11.90
CA SER A 87 -0.55 0.72 12.29
C SER A 87 -1.19 -0.19 13.34
N GLN A 88 -1.95 0.38 14.24
CA GLN A 88 -2.78 -0.42 15.15
C GLN A 88 -4.10 -0.73 14.45
N GLY A 89 -4.44 -2.00 14.36
CA GLY A 89 -5.67 -2.44 13.71
C GLY A 89 -5.95 -3.92 14.00
N ILE A 90 -7.04 -4.42 13.44
CA ILE A 90 -7.53 -5.79 13.60
C ILE A 90 -7.52 -6.47 12.22
N GLU A 91 -7.23 -7.76 12.20
CA GLU A 91 -7.48 -8.60 11.03
C GLU A 91 -8.88 -9.19 11.13
N MET A 92 -9.74 -8.81 10.20
CA MET A 92 -11.14 -9.23 10.13
C MET A 92 -11.35 -10.14 8.93
N MET A 93 -11.75 -11.40 9.17
CA MET A 93 -12.09 -12.34 8.12
C MET A 93 -13.61 -12.49 8.05
N LEU A 94 -14.21 -12.03 6.97
CA LEU A 94 -15.62 -12.29 6.69
C LEU A 94 -15.77 -13.69 6.11
N VAL A 95 -16.64 -14.50 6.72
CA VAL A 95 -16.96 -15.88 6.30
C VAL A 95 -18.43 -15.89 5.93
N VAL A 96 -18.69 -15.86 4.61
CA VAL A 96 -20.02 -15.60 4.06
C VAL A 96 -20.58 -16.85 3.40
N ASP A 97 -21.74 -17.26 3.89
CA ASP A 97 -22.54 -18.31 3.28
C ASP A 97 -23.10 -17.83 1.92
N ILE A 98 -22.89 -18.63 0.90
CA ILE A 98 -23.41 -18.41 -0.46
C ILE A 98 -24.23 -19.60 -0.97
N SER A 99 -24.68 -20.45 -0.05
CA SER A 99 -25.58 -21.58 -0.38
C SER A 99 -26.90 -21.10 -0.97
N ASN A 100 -27.63 -21.98 -1.59
CA ASN A 100 -28.90 -21.66 -2.20
C ASN A 100 -29.95 -21.15 -1.18
N SER A 101 -29.86 -21.54 0.08
CA SER A 101 -30.72 -21.04 1.17
C SER A 101 -30.61 -19.51 1.36
N MET A 102 -29.42 -18.94 1.03
CA MET A 102 -29.20 -17.51 1.07
C MET A 102 -29.94 -16.72 -0.04
N LEU A 103 -30.59 -17.41 -0.97
CA LEU A 103 -31.48 -16.79 -1.96
C LEU A 103 -32.93 -16.64 -1.44
N ALA A 104 -33.23 -17.11 -0.21
CA ALA A 104 -34.54 -16.92 0.40
C ALA A 104 -34.90 -15.44 0.54
N GLU A 105 -36.19 -15.12 0.32
CA GLU A 105 -36.72 -13.75 0.21
C GLU A 105 -37.38 -13.22 1.50
N ASP A 106 -37.08 -13.79 2.65
CA ASP A 106 -37.50 -13.27 3.99
C ASP A 106 -36.78 -11.96 4.34
N PHE A 107 -35.66 -11.68 3.64
CA PHE A 107 -34.97 -10.39 3.62
C PHE A 107 -35.05 -9.78 2.23
N ALA A 108 -35.38 -8.50 2.11
CA ALA A 108 -35.52 -7.85 0.82
C ALA A 108 -34.13 -7.36 0.30
N PRO A 109 -33.73 -7.67 -0.95
CA PRO A 109 -34.45 -8.51 -1.95
C PRO A 109 -34.30 -10.01 -1.67
N ASN A 110 -33.20 -10.49 -1.10
CA ASN A 110 -32.91 -11.80 -0.55
C ASN A 110 -31.79 -11.71 0.50
N ARG A 111 -31.56 -12.80 1.25
CA ARG A 111 -30.54 -12.81 2.32
C ARG A 111 -29.14 -12.45 1.79
N LEU A 112 -28.71 -13.01 0.65
CA LEU A 112 -27.40 -12.81 0.07
C LEU A 112 -27.17 -11.35 -0.42
N ASP A 113 -28.15 -10.77 -1.09
CA ASP A 113 -28.07 -9.38 -1.53
C ASP A 113 -28.04 -8.42 -0.35
N ARG A 114 -28.81 -8.72 0.69
CA ARG A 114 -28.78 -7.96 1.94
C ARG A 114 -27.42 -8.04 2.62
N THR A 115 -26.81 -9.23 2.64
CA THR A 115 -25.46 -9.46 3.14
C THR A 115 -24.43 -8.65 2.35
N ARG A 116 -24.49 -8.70 1.02
CA ARG A 116 -23.59 -7.91 0.13
C ARG A 116 -23.66 -6.42 0.43
N TYR A 117 -24.88 -5.89 0.57
CA TYR A 117 -25.09 -4.48 0.90
C TYR A 117 -24.49 -4.10 2.27
N ALA A 118 -24.72 -4.94 3.30
CA ALA A 118 -24.19 -4.70 4.63
C ALA A 118 -22.65 -4.70 4.66
N ILE A 119 -22.02 -5.67 3.98
CA ILE A 119 -20.56 -5.75 3.90
C ILE A 119 -19.98 -4.57 3.09
N ASP A 120 -20.61 -4.16 1.99
CA ASP A 120 -20.17 -2.99 1.20
C ASP A 120 -20.20 -1.72 2.05
N LYS A 121 -21.22 -1.54 2.89
CA LYS A 121 -21.34 -0.42 3.84
C LYS A 121 -20.26 -0.49 4.92
N LEU A 122 -20.00 -1.68 5.48
CA LEU A 122 -18.93 -1.88 6.43
C LEU A 122 -17.58 -1.47 5.84
N PHE A 123 -17.23 -1.97 4.67
CA PHE A 123 -15.94 -1.65 4.05
C PHE A 123 -15.78 -0.15 3.68
N ALA A 124 -16.88 0.58 3.56
CA ALA A 124 -16.85 2.02 3.37
C ALA A 124 -16.53 2.80 4.65
N SER A 125 -16.73 2.21 5.84
CA SER A 125 -16.50 2.85 7.15
C SER A 125 -15.17 2.48 7.81
N LEU A 126 -14.47 1.44 7.31
CA LEU A 126 -13.17 1.02 7.85
C LEU A 126 -12.03 1.93 7.39
N ASP A 127 -11.03 2.12 8.26
CA ASP A 127 -9.87 2.99 7.98
C ASP A 127 -8.52 2.26 8.09
N GLN A 128 -8.25 1.53 9.17
CA GLN A 128 -6.93 0.95 9.45
C GLN A 128 -6.92 -0.57 9.57
N ASP A 129 -8.08 -1.20 9.61
CA ASP A 129 -8.20 -2.65 9.77
C ASP A 129 -7.89 -3.39 8.48
N ARG A 130 -7.51 -4.65 8.57
CA ARG A 130 -7.33 -5.52 7.42
C ARG A 130 -8.54 -6.41 7.26
N VAL A 131 -9.00 -6.56 6.04
CA VAL A 131 -10.17 -7.39 5.73
C VAL A 131 -9.84 -8.49 4.75
N GLY A 132 -10.40 -9.66 4.99
CA GLY A 132 -10.40 -10.79 4.06
C GLY A 132 -11.81 -11.33 3.88
N LEU A 133 -12.01 -12.15 2.86
CA LEU A 133 -13.31 -12.73 2.52
C LEU A 133 -13.16 -14.20 2.13
N VAL A 134 -13.81 -15.03 2.88
CA VAL A 134 -14.06 -16.45 2.56
C VAL A 134 -15.53 -16.59 2.22
N VAL A 135 -15.84 -17.26 1.13
CA VAL A 135 -17.21 -17.65 0.77
C VAL A 135 -17.32 -19.15 0.88
N PHE A 136 -18.48 -19.65 1.25
CA PHE A 136 -18.70 -21.08 1.39
C PHE A 136 -20.14 -21.49 1.07
N ALA A 137 -20.28 -22.74 0.68
CA ALA A 137 -21.50 -23.53 0.63
C ALA A 137 -21.13 -24.99 0.96
N GLY A 138 -21.27 -25.95 0.06
CA GLY A 138 -20.73 -27.31 0.23
C GLY A 138 -19.20 -27.41 0.11
N GLU A 139 -18.54 -26.33 -0.30
CA GLU A 139 -17.09 -26.13 -0.27
C GLU A 139 -16.77 -24.69 0.15
N ALA A 140 -15.56 -24.46 0.68
CA ALA A 140 -15.11 -23.13 1.08
C ALA A 140 -13.99 -22.63 0.18
N LYS A 141 -13.97 -21.30 -0.09
CA LYS A 141 -13.02 -20.65 -0.98
C LYS A 141 -12.60 -19.28 -0.47
N VAL A 142 -11.29 -19.01 -0.49
CA VAL A 142 -10.79 -17.65 -0.23
C VAL A 142 -11.10 -16.80 -1.45
N GLN A 143 -12.04 -15.87 -1.30
CA GLN A 143 -12.42 -14.93 -2.34
C GLN A 143 -11.53 -13.71 -2.34
N LEU A 144 -11.10 -13.25 -1.16
CA LEU A 144 -10.19 -12.13 -0.97
C LEU A 144 -9.22 -12.45 0.17
N PRO A 145 -7.91 -12.53 -0.09
CA PRO A 145 -6.91 -12.57 0.97
C PRO A 145 -6.93 -11.28 1.81
N ILE A 146 -6.40 -11.37 3.03
CA ILE A 146 -6.31 -10.22 3.94
C ILE A 146 -5.60 -9.02 3.28
N THR A 147 -6.29 -7.88 3.23
CA THR A 147 -5.82 -6.66 2.56
C THR A 147 -6.33 -5.39 3.26
N THR A 148 -5.66 -4.27 3.01
CA THR A 148 -6.12 -2.91 3.37
C THR A 148 -6.75 -2.17 2.18
N ASP A 149 -6.82 -2.80 1.01
CA ASP A 149 -7.46 -2.20 -0.17
C ASP A 149 -8.99 -2.43 -0.15
N TYR A 150 -9.70 -1.55 0.54
CA TYR A 150 -11.16 -1.62 0.63
C TYR A 150 -11.86 -1.42 -0.72
N ARG A 151 -11.26 -0.71 -1.68
CA ARG A 151 -11.85 -0.56 -3.02
C ARG A 151 -11.85 -1.89 -3.76
N MET A 152 -10.73 -2.61 -3.68
CA MET A 152 -10.65 -3.97 -4.19
C MET A 152 -11.63 -4.89 -3.47
N ALA A 153 -11.66 -4.86 -2.13
CA ALA A 153 -12.55 -5.66 -1.30
C ALA A 153 -14.03 -5.47 -1.67
N ARG A 154 -14.48 -4.23 -1.82
CA ARG A 154 -15.85 -3.91 -2.27
C ARG A 154 -16.16 -4.46 -3.67
N SER A 155 -15.19 -4.49 -4.57
CA SER A 155 -15.37 -5.08 -5.89
C SER A 155 -15.59 -6.60 -5.83
N PHE A 156 -14.92 -7.29 -4.90
CA PHE A 156 -15.13 -8.72 -4.68
C PHE A 156 -16.47 -9.00 -4.03
N VAL A 157 -16.90 -8.22 -3.03
CA VAL A 157 -18.21 -8.36 -2.38
C VAL A 157 -19.36 -8.29 -3.40
N LYS A 158 -19.30 -7.36 -4.36
CA LYS A 158 -20.32 -7.22 -5.41
C LYS A 158 -20.44 -8.44 -6.33
N ARG A 159 -19.40 -9.28 -6.39
CA ARG A 159 -19.36 -10.48 -7.22
C ARG A 159 -19.74 -11.76 -6.48
N ILE A 160 -20.03 -11.67 -5.17
CA ILE A 160 -20.46 -12.82 -4.39
C ILE A 160 -21.76 -13.37 -5.01
N ALA A 161 -21.77 -14.64 -5.35
CA ALA A 161 -22.93 -15.34 -5.90
C ALA A 161 -22.82 -16.83 -5.60
N PRO A 162 -23.91 -17.60 -5.54
CA PRO A 162 -23.86 -19.05 -5.32
C PRO A 162 -23.02 -19.81 -6.35
N THR A 163 -22.88 -19.24 -7.55
CA THR A 163 -22.09 -19.81 -8.66
C THR A 163 -20.57 -19.76 -8.46
N LEU A 164 -20.07 -19.11 -7.40
CA LEU A 164 -18.63 -19.08 -7.09
C LEU A 164 -18.10 -20.41 -6.56
N VAL A 165 -18.98 -21.27 -6.07
CA VAL A 165 -18.67 -22.62 -5.58
C VAL A 165 -19.39 -23.66 -6.47
N SER A 166 -18.74 -24.80 -6.65
CA SER A 166 -19.26 -25.85 -7.53
C SER A 166 -20.19 -26.81 -6.78
N VAL A 167 -19.98 -26.95 -5.46
CA VAL A 167 -20.75 -27.85 -4.60
C VAL A 167 -21.68 -27.04 -3.72
N GLN A 168 -22.98 -27.29 -3.82
CA GLN A 168 -23.98 -26.71 -2.94
C GLN A 168 -24.07 -27.52 -1.62
N GLY A 169 -24.55 -26.88 -0.57
CA GLY A 169 -24.57 -27.40 0.80
C GLY A 169 -24.11 -26.31 1.76
N THR A 170 -23.78 -26.67 3.01
CA THR A 170 -23.38 -25.70 4.05
C THR A 170 -22.32 -26.33 4.96
N GLU A 171 -21.06 -26.24 4.60
CA GLU A 171 -19.90 -26.79 5.31
C GLU A 171 -19.23 -25.72 6.17
N ILE A 172 -19.88 -25.33 7.28
CA ILE A 172 -19.38 -24.26 8.19
C ILE A 172 -18.01 -24.60 8.77
N GLY A 173 -17.79 -25.87 9.18
CA GLY A 173 -16.53 -26.29 9.76
C GLY A 173 -15.35 -26.14 8.82
N GLN A 174 -15.54 -26.47 7.54
CA GLN A 174 -14.54 -26.29 6.50
C GLN A 174 -14.24 -24.80 6.28
N ALA A 175 -15.28 -23.96 6.25
CA ALA A 175 -15.14 -22.51 6.08
C ALA A 175 -14.35 -21.87 7.23
N LEU A 176 -14.66 -22.21 8.50
CA LEU A 176 -13.93 -21.71 9.67
C LEU A 176 -12.47 -22.16 9.68
N ASN A 177 -12.17 -23.40 9.31
CA ASN A 177 -10.79 -23.89 9.18
C ASN A 177 -10.03 -23.13 8.10
N LEU A 178 -10.61 -22.94 6.91
CA LEU A 178 -9.98 -22.21 5.83
C LEU A 178 -9.74 -20.75 6.21
N ALA A 179 -10.71 -20.11 6.86
CA ALA A 179 -10.60 -18.75 7.37
C ALA A 179 -9.47 -18.62 8.41
N SER A 180 -9.36 -19.59 9.34
CA SER A 180 -8.27 -19.62 10.33
C SER A 180 -6.89 -19.65 9.70
N LEU A 181 -6.72 -20.44 8.63
CA LEU A 181 -5.46 -20.56 7.88
C LEU A 181 -5.16 -19.32 7.01
N SER A 182 -6.15 -18.48 6.76
CA SER A 182 -6.04 -17.32 5.86
C SER A 182 -5.63 -16.03 6.58
N PHE A 183 -5.51 -16.02 7.90
CA PHE A 183 -4.94 -14.93 8.66
C PHE A 183 -3.44 -14.79 8.43
N SER A 184 -2.89 -13.61 8.68
CA SER A 184 -1.46 -13.39 8.64
C SER A 184 -0.73 -14.21 9.72
N GLN A 185 0.58 -14.41 9.54
CA GLN A 185 1.39 -15.09 10.57
C GLN A 185 1.70 -14.19 11.78
N ASN A 186 1.32 -12.91 11.72
CA ASN A 186 1.53 -11.99 12.84
C ASN A 186 0.52 -12.30 13.97
N ARG A 187 1.01 -12.91 15.05
CA ARG A 187 0.19 -13.30 16.20
C ARG A 187 -0.20 -12.15 17.12
N ASP A 188 0.46 -11.00 16.99
CA ASP A 188 0.21 -9.81 17.81
C ASP A 188 -0.99 -9.00 17.30
N ALA A 189 -1.48 -9.29 16.08
CA ALA A 189 -2.68 -8.69 15.55
C ALA A 189 -3.93 -9.28 16.19
N GLY A 190 -4.88 -8.45 16.59
CA GLY A 190 -6.21 -8.91 16.97
C GLY A 190 -6.88 -9.61 15.77
N ARG A 191 -7.36 -10.85 15.96
CA ARG A 191 -7.96 -11.66 14.89
C ARG A 191 -9.41 -11.93 15.17
N VAL A 192 -10.25 -11.57 14.21
CA VAL A 192 -11.70 -11.70 14.31
C VAL A 192 -12.26 -12.35 13.05
N MET A 193 -13.14 -13.32 13.21
CA MET A 193 -14.00 -13.82 12.13
C MET A 193 -15.41 -13.28 12.31
N ILE A 194 -16.06 -12.90 11.22
CA ILE A 194 -17.49 -12.60 11.18
C ILE A 194 -18.15 -13.63 10.26
N LEU A 195 -18.83 -14.58 10.86
CA LEU A 195 -19.60 -15.60 10.18
C LEU A 195 -21.00 -15.08 9.86
N ILE A 196 -21.39 -15.12 8.59
CA ILE A 196 -22.72 -14.70 8.13
C ILE A 196 -23.38 -15.88 7.42
N THR A 197 -24.40 -16.46 8.03
CA THR A 197 -25.06 -17.67 7.56
C THR A 197 -26.46 -17.79 8.19
N ASP A 198 -27.33 -18.64 7.65
CA ASP A 198 -28.54 -19.08 8.31
C ASP A 198 -28.32 -20.24 9.30
N GLY A 199 -27.09 -20.76 9.33
CA GLY A 199 -26.72 -21.83 10.27
C GLY A 199 -27.31 -23.21 9.92
N GLU A 200 -27.98 -23.36 8.79
CA GLU A 200 -28.41 -24.67 8.31
C GLU A 200 -27.20 -25.46 7.85
N THR A 201 -26.81 -26.45 8.62
CA THR A 201 -25.69 -27.35 8.27
C THR A 201 -25.99 -28.78 8.69
N HIS A 202 -25.50 -29.71 7.94
CA HIS A 202 -25.43 -31.12 8.29
C HIS A 202 -24.06 -31.50 8.85
N ASP A 203 -23.14 -30.56 8.95
CA ASP A 203 -21.76 -30.78 9.40
C ASP A 203 -21.64 -30.63 10.93
N SER A 204 -21.27 -31.72 11.58
CA SER A 204 -20.97 -31.77 13.02
C SER A 204 -19.60 -31.14 13.36
N SER A 205 -18.78 -30.80 12.37
CA SER A 205 -17.39 -30.33 12.56
C SER A 205 -17.30 -28.84 12.88
N ALA A 206 -18.40 -28.07 12.74
CA ALA A 206 -18.44 -26.62 12.92
C ALA A 206 -17.97 -26.20 14.33
N LEU A 207 -18.47 -26.86 15.38
CA LEU A 207 -18.10 -26.56 16.76
C LEU A 207 -16.62 -26.90 17.05
N ASP A 208 -16.11 -27.99 16.50
CA ASP A 208 -14.69 -28.35 16.65
C ASP A 208 -13.77 -27.40 15.89
N ALA A 209 -14.20 -26.91 14.73
CA ALA A 209 -13.49 -25.85 14.02
C ALA A 209 -13.46 -24.55 14.81
N ALA A 210 -14.56 -24.17 15.45
CA ALA A 210 -14.64 -23.00 16.34
C ALA A 210 -13.69 -23.13 17.54
N LYS A 211 -13.64 -24.29 18.20
CA LYS A 211 -12.69 -24.53 19.31
C LYS A 211 -11.23 -24.39 18.85
N ARG A 212 -10.87 -24.96 17.70
CA ARG A 212 -9.51 -24.79 17.12
C ARG A 212 -9.20 -23.34 16.80
N ALA A 213 -10.17 -22.57 16.33
CA ALA A 213 -10.00 -21.12 16.11
C ALA A 213 -9.75 -20.39 17.43
N ALA A 214 -10.49 -20.74 18.51
CA ALA A 214 -10.28 -20.19 19.84
C ALA A 214 -8.89 -20.46 20.40
N GLU A 215 -8.36 -21.68 20.20
CA GLU A 215 -6.97 -22.05 20.58
C GLU A 215 -5.92 -21.19 19.86
N GLN A 216 -6.24 -20.66 18.69
CA GLN A 216 -5.39 -19.74 17.93
C GLN A 216 -5.61 -18.26 18.31
N GLY A 217 -6.43 -17.97 19.31
CA GLY A 217 -6.76 -16.63 19.74
C GLY A 217 -7.72 -15.88 18.81
N ILE A 218 -8.45 -16.60 17.94
CA ILE A 218 -9.41 -16.02 17.01
C ILE A 218 -10.79 -15.96 17.67
N LYS A 219 -11.41 -14.78 17.69
CA LYS A 219 -12.80 -14.61 18.13
C LYS A 219 -13.75 -14.70 16.95
N ILE A 220 -14.83 -15.45 17.09
CA ILE A 220 -15.85 -15.61 16.04
C ILE A 220 -17.12 -14.87 16.48
N PHE A 221 -17.50 -13.87 15.71
CA PHE A 221 -18.82 -13.25 15.80
C PHE A 221 -19.70 -13.85 14.72
N ALA A 222 -20.97 -14.06 15.00
CA ALA A 222 -21.90 -14.61 14.03
C ALA A 222 -23.12 -13.73 13.84
N ILE A 223 -23.50 -13.55 12.59
CA ILE A 223 -24.74 -12.92 12.17
C ILE A 223 -25.63 -14.02 11.59
N GLY A 224 -26.68 -14.36 12.30
CA GLY A 224 -27.71 -15.26 11.81
C GLY A 224 -28.67 -14.51 10.90
N ILE A 225 -28.76 -14.90 9.63
CA ILE A 225 -29.66 -14.30 8.67
C ILE A 225 -30.75 -15.28 8.26
N GLY A 226 -31.98 -14.91 8.49
CA GLY A 226 -33.16 -15.74 8.27
C GLY A 226 -34.17 -15.57 9.38
N THR A 227 -35.31 -16.22 9.22
CA THR A 227 -36.35 -16.27 10.23
C THR A 227 -36.52 -17.68 10.80
N PRO A 228 -36.91 -17.85 12.08
CA PRO A 228 -37.18 -19.18 12.64
C PRO A 228 -38.35 -19.89 11.94
N GLU A 229 -39.30 -19.13 11.44
CA GLU A 229 -40.42 -19.65 10.66
C GLU A 229 -39.97 -20.21 9.32
N GLY A 230 -38.91 -19.63 8.79
CA GLY A 230 -38.30 -19.99 7.50
C GLY A 230 -38.97 -19.36 6.31
N ALA A 231 -38.27 -19.45 5.18
CA ALA A 231 -38.78 -18.99 3.90
C ALA A 231 -38.46 -19.99 2.77
N PRO A 232 -39.32 -20.08 1.75
CA PRO A 232 -39.05 -20.96 0.61
C PRO A 232 -37.89 -20.41 -0.20
N VAL A 233 -37.06 -21.33 -0.71
CA VAL A 233 -35.87 -20.98 -1.51
C VAL A 233 -36.20 -21.01 -2.98
N LYS A 234 -35.80 -19.92 -3.69
CA LYS A 234 -35.93 -19.81 -5.14
C LYS A 234 -34.57 -19.78 -5.79
N VAL A 235 -34.39 -20.55 -6.85
CA VAL A 235 -33.22 -20.53 -7.74
C VAL A 235 -33.71 -20.28 -9.15
N ASP A 236 -33.15 -19.30 -9.84
CA ASP A 236 -33.54 -18.88 -11.19
C ASP A 236 -35.05 -18.60 -11.36
N GLY A 237 -35.69 -18.14 -10.27
CA GLY A 237 -37.13 -17.79 -10.26
C GLY A 237 -38.06 -18.96 -9.95
N GLU A 238 -37.55 -20.18 -9.82
CA GLU A 238 -38.33 -21.37 -9.47
C GLU A 238 -38.08 -21.81 -8.01
N PHE A 239 -39.12 -22.26 -7.32
CA PHE A 239 -38.99 -22.82 -5.97
C PHE A 239 -38.29 -24.17 -6.05
N ILE A 240 -37.26 -24.34 -5.19
CA ILE A 240 -36.62 -25.64 -5.02
C ILE A 240 -37.61 -26.57 -4.31
N LYS A 241 -37.73 -27.78 -4.81
CA LYS A 241 -38.54 -28.86 -4.22
C LYS A 241 -37.65 -30.00 -3.76
N ASP A 242 -38.08 -30.65 -2.71
CA ASP A 242 -37.45 -31.85 -2.22
C ASP A 242 -37.85 -33.12 -3.03
N GLU A 243 -37.38 -34.28 -2.60
CA GLU A 243 -37.71 -35.58 -3.22
C GLU A 243 -39.22 -35.91 -3.17
N ASN A 244 -39.99 -35.28 -2.30
CA ASN A 244 -41.44 -35.46 -2.14
C ASN A 244 -42.28 -34.40 -2.92
N ASP A 245 -41.64 -33.58 -3.77
CA ASP A 245 -42.26 -32.42 -4.49
C ASP A 245 -42.75 -31.30 -3.56
N GLU A 246 -42.29 -31.26 -2.28
CA GLU A 246 -42.57 -30.21 -1.34
C GLU A 246 -41.54 -29.08 -1.46
N MET A 247 -41.99 -27.81 -1.24
CA MET A 247 -41.10 -26.66 -1.28
C MET A 247 -40.06 -26.73 -0.17
N VAL A 248 -38.80 -26.58 -0.52
CA VAL A 248 -37.70 -26.48 0.46
C VAL A 248 -37.80 -25.16 1.19
N VAL A 249 -37.95 -25.22 2.51
CA VAL A 249 -38.02 -24.06 3.41
C VAL A 249 -36.77 -23.99 4.25
N SER A 250 -35.99 -22.92 4.08
CA SER A 250 -34.79 -22.65 4.88
C SER A 250 -35.14 -21.88 6.15
N ARG A 251 -34.60 -22.34 7.29
CA ARG A 251 -34.83 -21.77 8.63
C ARG A 251 -33.51 -21.38 9.27
N LEU A 252 -33.57 -20.35 10.09
CA LEU A 252 -32.41 -19.92 10.88
C LEU A 252 -32.15 -20.89 12.04
N ASN A 253 -30.94 -21.44 12.13
CA ASN A 253 -30.46 -22.24 13.26
C ASN A 253 -29.62 -21.39 14.22
N GLU A 254 -30.26 -20.69 15.12
CA GLU A 254 -29.60 -19.81 16.09
C GLU A 254 -28.74 -20.56 17.12
N GLU A 255 -29.19 -21.76 17.51
CA GLU A 255 -28.54 -22.52 18.58
C GLU A 255 -27.09 -22.87 18.22
N LEU A 256 -26.85 -23.36 17.00
CA LEU A 256 -25.51 -23.68 16.51
C LEU A 256 -24.61 -22.42 16.47
N LEU A 257 -25.13 -21.30 15.98
CA LEU A 257 -24.37 -20.05 15.89
C LEU A 257 -23.99 -19.50 17.26
N GLN A 258 -24.90 -19.59 18.23
CA GLN A 258 -24.63 -19.23 19.63
C GLN A 258 -23.55 -20.15 20.25
N GLN A 259 -23.57 -21.46 19.98
CA GLN A 259 -22.56 -22.39 20.46
C GLN A 259 -21.18 -22.06 19.87
N ILE A 260 -21.09 -21.79 18.56
CA ILE A 260 -19.85 -21.39 17.86
C ILE A 260 -19.25 -20.11 18.48
N THR A 261 -20.08 -19.08 18.67
CA THR A 261 -19.61 -17.81 19.22
C THR A 261 -19.22 -17.92 20.69
N ALA A 262 -19.97 -18.66 21.49
CA ALA A 262 -19.67 -18.90 22.90
C ALA A 262 -18.33 -19.65 23.07
N ALA A 263 -18.00 -20.60 22.17
CA ALA A 263 -16.76 -21.36 22.22
C ALA A 263 -15.51 -20.48 22.01
N THR A 264 -15.65 -19.31 21.36
CA THR A 264 -14.54 -18.41 21.01
C THR A 264 -14.53 -17.10 21.79
N GLY A 265 -15.54 -16.87 22.66
CA GLY A 265 -15.71 -15.60 23.38
C GLY A 265 -16.09 -14.43 22.47
N GLY A 266 -16.74 -14.72 21.34
CA GLY A 266 -17.36 -13.74 20.46
C GLY A 266 -18.83 -13.47 20.79
N GLY A 267 -19.56 -12.89 19.84
CA GLY A 267 -20.98 -12.51 20.01
C GLY A 267 -21.86 -13.02 18.86
N TYR A 268 -23.13 -13.27 19.16
CA TYR A 268 -24.15 -13.61 18.15
C TYR A 268 -25.18 -12.47 18.05
N ILE A 269 -25.52 -12.13 16.81
CA ILE A 269 -26.60 -11.18 16.51
C ILE A 269 -27.50 -11.80 15.45
N ARG A 270 -28.81 -11.70 15.64
CA ARG A 270 -29.78 -12.02 14.60
C ARG A 270 -30.04 -10.80 13.73
N ALA A 271 -29.79 -10.94 12.45
CA ALA A 271 -30.14 -9.91 11.48
C ALA A 271 -31.68 -9.70 11.44
N THR A 272 -32.06 -8.47 11.20
CA THR A 272 -33.47 -8.10 10.95
C THR A 272 -33.55 -7.22 9.70
N ASN A 273 -34.75 -7.04 9.16
CA ASN A 273 -34.94 -6.11 8.03
C ASN A 273 -34.61 -4.64 8.40
N ALA A 274 -34.69 -4.28 9.66
CA ALA A 274 -34.37 -2.93 10.16
C ALA A 274 -32.87 -2.76 10.41
N ALA A 275 -32.19 -3.77 11.02
CA ALA A 275 -30.79 -3.74 11.38
C ALA A 275 -30.11 -5.07 11.01
N PHE A 276 -29.03 -5.01 10.26
CA PHE A 276 -28.29 -6.21 9.87
C PHE A 276 -27.40 -6.75 11.02
N GLY A 277 -27.06 -5.90 11.99
CA GLY A 277 -26.25 -6.27 13.16
C GLY A 277 -24.73 -6.12 12.95
N LEU A 278 -24.28 -5.83 11.73
CA LEU A 278 -22.83 -5.74 11.43
C LEU A 278 -22.18 -4.54 12.13
N GLU A 279 -22.88 -3.40 12.23
CA GLU A 279 -22.40 -2.20 12.91
C GLU A 279 -22.25 -2.44 14.43
N GLU A 280 -23.15 -3.21 15.02
CA GLU A 280 -23.11 -3.60 16.43
C GLU A 280 -21.92 -4.52 16.72
N ILE A 281 -21.66 -5.49 15.84
CA ILE A 281 -20.47 -6.37 15.93
C ILE A 281 -19.19 -5.55 15.83
N VAL A 282 -19.10 -4.61 14.88
CA VAL A 282 -17.92 -3.75 14.74
C VAL A 282 -17.69 -2.92 15.99
N ALA A 283 -18.74 -2.34 16.56
CA ALA A 283 -18.63 -1.60 17.83
C ALA A 283 -18.16 -2.47 19.00
N GLU A 284 -18.47 -3.77 18.99
CA GLU A 284 -17.95 -4.74 19.97
C GLU A 284 -16.47 -5.08 19.68
N ILE A 285 -16.12 -5.26 18.41
CA ILE A 285 -14.75 -5.52 17.96
C ILE A 285 -13.84 -4.34 18.28
N GLU A 286 -14.29 -3.10 18.13
CA GLU A 286 -13.51 -1.89 18.45
C GLU A 286 -13.07 -1.80 19.92
N LYS A 287 -13.78 -2.47 20.82
CA LYS A 287 -13.42 -2.56 22.26
C LYS A 287 -12.30 -3.58 22.51
N LEU A 288 -11.98 -4.43 21.54
CA LEU A 288 -10.89 -5.39 21.64
C LEU A 288 -9.55 -4.68 21.52
N GLU A 289 -8.51 -5.27 22.12
CA GLU A 289 -7.15 -4.76 21.99
C GLU A 289 -6.70 -4.80 20.52
N LYS A 290 -6.30 -3.64 20.00
CA LYS A 290 -5.75 -3.51 18.66
C LYS A 290 -4.29 -3.89 18.67
N GLY A 291 -3.89 -4.85 17.88
CA GLY A 291 -2.50 -5.27 17.74
C GLY A 291 -1.73 -4.42 16.72
N GLU A 292 -0.42 -4.55 16.72
CA GLU A 292 0.45 -3.89 15.74
C GLU A 292 0.39 -4.61 14.39
N LEU A 293 -0.09 -3.92 13.38
CA LEU A 293 -0.14 -4.39 12.00
C LEU A 293 1.03 -3.80 11.22
N THR A 294 1.99 -4.63 10.84
CA THR A 294 3.09 -4.19 9.98
C THR A 294 2.69 -4.34 8.52
N THR A 295 2.62 -3.21 7.82
CA THR A 295 2.35 -3.17 6.38
C THR A 295 3.59 -2.69 5.66
N LEU A 296 4.07 -3.47 4.68
CA LEU A 296 5.16 -3.04 3.80
C LEU A 296 4.56 -2.12 2.73
N ARG A 297 4.80 -0.82 2.85
CA ARG A 297 4.45 0.15 1.81
C ARG A 297 5.68 0.55 1.01
N PHE A 298 5.56 0.51 -0.32
CA PHE A 298 6.57 1.05 -1.23
C PHE A 298 6.35 2.55 -1.36
N GLU A 299 6.92 3.36 -0.47
CA GLU A 299 6.60 4.80 -0.49
C GLU A 299 7.77 5.74 -0.72
N GLU A 300 9.03 5.33 -0.58
CA GLU A 300 10.14 6.27 -0.73
C GLU A 300 11.23 5.78 -1.68
N TYR A 301 11.46 6.57 -2.72
CA TYR A 301 12.68 6.47 -3.51
C TYR A 301 13.86 6.99 -2.69
N ASN A 302 14.99 6.27 -2.71
CA ASN A 302 16.21 6.69 -2.03
C ASN A 302 16.83 7.88 -2.76
N GLU A 303 16.71 9.07 -2.19
CA GLU A 303 17.27 10.30 -2.76
C GLU A 303 18.77 10.39 -2.58
N GLN A 304 19.49 10.59 -3.67
CA GLN A 304 20.96 10.65 -3.69
C GLN A 304 21.49 12.07 -3.97
N PHE A 305 20.64 13.10 -3.93
CA PHE A 305 21.05 14.47 -4.23
C PHE A 305 22.14 15.00 -3.28
N GLN A 306 22.20 14.48 -2.04
CA GLN A 306 23.16 14.89 -1.02
C GLN A 306 24.61 14.65 -1.46
N TRP A 307 24.90 13.49 -2.06
CA TRP A 307 26.23 13.16 -2.56
C TRP A 307 26.63 14.03 -3.74
N VAL A 308 25.70 14.28 -4.65
CA VAL A 308 25.95 15.14 -5.82
C VAL A 308 26.18 16.59 -5.37
N LEU A 309 25.40 17.04 -4.38
CA LEU A 309 25.56 18.37 -3.80
C LEU A 309 26.90 18.52 -3.05
N ALA A 310 27.33 17.49 -2.31
CA ALA A 310 28.64 17.48 -1.65
C ALA A 310 29.78 17.62 -2.68
N VAL A 311 29.72 16.88 -3.79
CA VAL A 311 30.71 17.01 -4.86
C VAL A 311 30.71 18.43 -5.45
N ALA A 312 29.52 19.01 -5.70
CA ALA A 312 29.41 20.40 -6.18
C ALA A 312 30.03 21.41 -5.21
N ALA A 313 29.77 21.24 -3.90
CA ALA A 313 30.34 22.09 -2.87
C ALA A 313 31.89 22.01 -2.82
N VAL A 314 32.44 20.80 -2.91
CA VAL A 314 33.89 20.60 -2.98
C VAL A 314 34.49 21.29 -4.21
N LEU A 315 33.86 21.16 -5.37
CA LEU A 315 34.31 21.80 -6.61
C LEU A 315 34.28 23.33 -6.50
N LEU A 316 33.26 23.92 -5.87
CA LEU A 316 33.17 25.37 -5.63
C LEU A 316 34.23 25.85 -4.64
N VAL A 317 34.50 25.08 -3.59
CA VAL A 317 35.58 25.40 -2.63
C VAL A 317 36.95 25.35 -3.34
N LEU A 318 37.22 24.33 -4.14
CA LEU A 318 38.44 24.22 -4.93
C LEU A 318 38.57 25.38 -5.93
N GLU A 319 37.44 25.78 -6.57
CA GLU A 319 37.40 26.94 -7.48
C GLU A 319 37.74 28.24 -6.72
N SER A 320 37.21 28.45 -5.53
CA SER A 320 37.44 29.63 -4.73
C SER A 320 38.89 29.72 -4.20
N LEU A 321 39.47 28.59 -3.82
CA LEU A 321 40.86 28.48 -3.36
C LEU A 321 41.87 28.68 -4.49
N LEU A 322 41.52 28.40 -5.74
CA LEU A 322 42.35 28.62 -6.91
C LEU A 322 42.41 30.12 -7.24
N LEU A 323 43.43 30.81 -6.69
CA LEU A 323 43.73 32.20 -7.03
C LEU A 323 44.22 32.31 -8.48
N ALA A 324 43.62 33.19 -9.27
CA ALA A 324 44.05 33.49 -10.65
C ALA A 324 45.48 34.04 -10.71
N ARG A 325 45.96 34.62 -9.61
CA ARG A 325 47.37 35.12 -9.46
C ARG A 325 48.22 34.11 -8.72
N ARG A 326 49.52 34.01 -9.09
CA ARG A 326 50.52 33.21 -8.34
C ARG A 326 50.71 33.90 -6.97
N ASN A 327 50.42 33.15 -5.90
CA ASN A 327 50.71 33.63 -4.56
C ASN A 327 52.22 33.51 -4.27
N PRO A 328 52.96 34.61 -4.01
CA PRO A 328 54.38 34.55 -3.79
C PRO A 328 54.75 33.76 -2.54
N ARG A 329 53.87 33.66 -1.55
CA ARG A 329 54.09 32.88 -0.30
C ARG A 329 54.02 31.38 -0.49
N LEU A 330 53.39 30.88 -1.60
CA LEU A 330 53.27 29.50 -1.94
C LEU A 330 54.30 29.00 -3.00
N LYS A 331 55.32 29.78 -3.35
CA LYS A 331 56.42 29.39 -4.21
C LYS A 331 57.13 28.10 -3.84
N ARG A 332 57.06 27.72 -2.57
CA ARG A 332 57.63 26.46 -2.02
C ARG A 332 56.85 25.20 -2.39
N PHE A 333 55.56 25.34 -2.76
CA PHE A 333 54.67 24.23 -3.14
C PHE A 333 54.29 24.27 -4.62
N ASN A 334 55.26 24.52 -5.50
CA ASN A 334 55.01 24.51 -6.93
C ASN A 334 54.90 23.07 -7.48
N ILE A 335 53.69 22.51 -7.45
CA ILE A 335 53.35 21.21 -8.06
C ILE A 335 53.34 21.33 -9.63
N PHE A 336 53.27 22.55 -10.18
CA PHE A 336 53.24 22.83 -11.61
C PHE A 336 54.51 23.57 -12.05
N ARG A 337 55.65 22.86 -12.08
CA ARG A 337 56.87 23.40 -12.65
C ARG A 337 56.87 23.03 -14.12
N GLN A 338 56.56 23.96 -15.00
CA GLN A 338 57.02 24.13 -16.39
C GLN A 338 57.35 25.56 -16.64
#